data_543634722e59a231fed091aca1a920df
#
_entry.id   543634722e59a231fed091aca1a920df
#
_cell.length_a   1.000
_cell.length_b   1.000
_cell.length_c   1.000
_cell.angle_alpha   90.00
_cell.angle_beta   90.00
_cell.angle_gamma   90.00
#
_symmetry.space_group_name_H-M   'P 1'
#
loop_
_entity.id
_entity.type
_entity.pdbx_description
1 polymer ?
#
loop_
_entity_poly.entity_id
_entity_poly.type
_entity_poly.pdbx_seq_one_letter_code
_entity_poly.pdbx_strand_id
1 'polypeptide(L)'
;MTKPNQLAAAIAAALFISGSACADEYNGFNFKPIESSASAEDWDPTVPWIIPKGFTQYVVSDETDLNIYDGGRDDWHDMNTVNETGKMAGRFMYRTHELRLPDSLPEGGSVSVVDLKTGETELLAQDPTWNALDGIRWTPWGTILFAEEVYEGRLFEIVLDKKNLMKAKAVIDRPAVGRLAHEGIDLDAEGNVYVVDEHRGRSSGCDGVVPCGGGIYKFVPAFYGDLSSGELFALKVNGADGVGQGEWVGPIDPLQAWESGSEFGAQSYQRPEDVEIIGDTLYVAITEGPRDVATDPDTGELDFTSELYEGRVIAIDLNTMMVTNFVKPGVNVPVEIGRPGDEGFQTGFDSVDNLAEAPNGDLVMIEDNVPSDIWFASHKTNEFGASKKVKLFASLTDPGAEGTGIYFSPLDPSKLYVNIQHSAADDGDGTWAITRKRGHYVDYDEASDEDEEDN
;
A
#
# COMPACT_ATOMS: atom_id res chain seq x y z
N MET A 1 15.43 -47.82 36.71
CA MET A 1 14.94 -46.50 37.15
C MET A 1 15.90 -45.47 36.58
N THR A 2 15.61 -44.96 35.41
CA THR A 2 16.36 -43.92 34.70
C THR A 2 15.47 -42.71 34.60
N LYS A 3 15.95 -41.59 35.15
CA LYS A 3 15.25 -40.31 35.14
C LYS A 3 15.24 -39.73 33.72
N PRO A 4 14.17 -39.06 33.28
CA PRO A 4 14.16 -38.33 32.02
C PRO A 4 14.88 -36.98 32.18
N ASN A 5 15.79 -36.67 31.24
CA ASN A 5 16.45 -35.41 31.07
C ASN A 5 15.41 -34.36 30.59
N GLN A 6 15.24 -33.33 31.36
CA GLN A 6 14.54 -32.11 30.91
C GLN A 6 15.50 -31.31 30.01
N LEU A 7 15.20 -31.22 28.72
CA LEU A 7 15.81 -30.28 27.82
C LEU A 7 15.13 -28.93 28.08
N ALA A 8 15.85 -28.00 28.67
CA ALA A 8 15.41 -26.62 28.81
C ALA A 8 15.49 -25.93 27.43
N ALA A 9 14.35 -25.60 26.87
CA ALA A 9 14.28 -24.68 25.72
C ALA A 9 14.67 -23.29 26.21
N ALA A 10 15.82 -22.80 25.76
CA ALA A 10 16.20 -21.40 25.93
C ALA A 10 15.39 -20.56 24.94
N ILE A 11 14.34 -19.92 25.41
CA ILE A 11 13.67 -18.84 24.70
C ILE A 11 14.65 -17.66 24.72
N ALA A 12 15.26 -17.37 23.58
CA ALA A 12 15.95 -16.11 23.35
C ALA A 12 14.88 -15.03 23.18
N ALA A 13 14.50 -14.39 24.27
CA ALA A 13 13.76 -13.14 24.20
C ALA A 13 14.70 -12.10 23.56
N ALA A 14 14.47 -11.76 22.32
CA ALA A 14 15.02 -10.55 21.72
C ALA A 14 14.40 -9.39 22.50
N LEU A 15 15.20 -8.75 23.35
CA LEU A 15 14.84 -7.46 23.92
C LEU A 15 14.77 -6.47 22.75
N PHE A 16 13.56 -6.15 22.32
CA PHE A 16 13.29 -4.89 21.68
C PHE A 16 13.56 -3.82 22.76
N ILE A 17 14.73 -3.22 22.69
CA ILE A 17 14.95 -1.95 23.35
C ILE A 17 14.10 -0.96 22.58
N SER A 18 12.86 -0.77 23.05
CA SER A 18 12.08 0.40 22.71
C SER A 18 12.93 1.60 23.12
N GLY A 19 13.55 2.22 22.16
CA GLY A 19 14.24 3.49 22.30
C GLY A 19 13.26 4.61 22.58
N SER A 20 12.61 4.54 23.73
CA SER A 20 11.72 5.58 24.26
C SER A 20 12.46 6.78 24.85
N ALA A 21 13.62 7.13 24.30
CA ALA A 21 14.44 8.24 24.82
C ALA A 21 14.76 9.33 23.79
N CYS A 22 14.17 9.28 22.57
CA CYS A 22 14.32 10.36 21.57
C CYS A 22 12.99 10.74 20.89
N ALA A 23 11.84 10.37 21.45
CA ALA A 23 10.53 10.63 20.85
C ALA A 23 10.09 12.11 20.91
N ASP A 24 10.78 12.96 21.67
CA ASP A 24 10.40 14.38 21.82
C ASP A 24 11.11 15.35 20.83
N GLU A 25 12.03 14.89 19.99
CA GLU A 25 12.75 15.75 19.03
C GLU A 25 12.43 15.47 17.55
N TYR A 26 11.66 14.45 17.20
CA TYR A 26 11.31 14.12 15.81
C TYR A 26 9.80 14.29 15.56
N ASN A 27 9.34 15.54 15.57
CA ASN A 27 8.05 15.93 15.00
C ASN A 27 8.19 15.96 13.45
N GLY A 28 8.56 14.79 12.85
CA GLY A 28 9.16 14.68 11.54
C GLY A 28 8.32 15.20 10.37
N PHE A 29 7.02 14.94 10.33
CA PHE A 29 6.13 15.29 9.22
C PHE A 29 4.96 16.19 9.63
N ASN A 30 5.15 17.13 10.55
CA ASN A 30 4.18 18.19 10.79
C ASN A 30 4.16 19.16 9.61
N PHE A 31 3.01 19.37 9.00
CA PHE A 31 2.82 20.24 7.85
C PHE A 31 1.49 20.98 7.90
N LYS A 32 1.45 22.14 7.24
CA LYS A 32 0.19 22.77 6.88
C LYS A 32 -0.27 22.12 5.56
N PRO A 33 -1.51 21.60 5.48
CA PRO A 33 -2.04 21.01 4.26
C PRO A 33 -1.87 21.93 3.05
N ILE A 34 -1.70 21.38 1.87
CA ILE A 34 -1.90 22.10 0.61
C ILE A 34 -3.39 22.44 0.47
N GLU A 35 -3.71 23.45 -0.36
CA GLU A 35 -5.07 23.99 -0.39
C GLU A 35 -6.02 23.21 -1.31
N SER A 36 -5.47 22.58 -2.36
CA SER A 36 -6.22 21.82 -3.36
C SER A 36 -5.31 20.83 -4.08
N SER A 37 -5.91 19.88 -4.75
CA SER A 37 -5.25 18.98 -5.70
C SER A 37 -4.67 19.75 -6.89
N ALA A 38 -3.71 19.15 -7.56
CA ALA A 38 -3.06 19.69 -8.77
C ALA A 38 -4.06 19.81 -9.92
N SER A 39 -3.74 20.70 -10.85
CA SER A 39 -4.42 20.79 -12.14
C SER A 39 -3.42 20.55 -13.28
N ALA A 40 -3.91 20.25 -14.46
CA ALA A 40 -3.06 20.06 -15.64
C ALA A 40 -2.18 21.29 -15.98
N GLU A 41 -2.52 22.49 -15.49
CA GLU A 41 -1.74 23.72 -15.67
C GLU A 41 -0.50 23.76 -14.74
N ASP A 42 -0.48 22.95 -13.69
CA ASP A 42 0.60 22.89 -12.69
C ASP A 42 1.76 21.97 -13.11
N TRP A 43 1.64 21.24 -14.23
CA TRP A 43 2.58 20.22 -14.61
C TRP A 43 3.99 20.74 -14.90
N ASP A 44 4.94 20.23 -14.13
CA ASP A 44 6.39 20.42 -14.32
C ASP A 44 7.11 19.09 -14.04
N PRO A 45 7.62 18.38 -15.08
CA PRO A 45 8.27 17.09 -14.89
C PRO A 45 9.53 17.15 -14.02
N THR A 46 10.09 18.32 -13.78
CA THR A 46 11.28 18.50 -12.91
C THR A 46 10.92 18.64 -11.42
N VAL A 47 9.67 18.96 -11.11
CA VAL A 47 9.13 19.08 -9.75
C VAL A 47 7.66 18.62 -9.74
N PRO A 48 7.43 17.32 -10.00
CA PRO A 48 6.10 16.80 -10.33
C PRO A 48 5.09 16.86 -9.18
N TRP A 49 5.52 17.06 -7.94
CA TRP A 49 4.64 17.11 -6.79
C TRP A 49 4.42 18.52 -6.28
N ILE A 50 3.17 18.94 -6.11
CA ILE A 50 2.81 20.07 -5.23
C ILE A 50 2.97 19.57 -3.80
N ILE A 51 3.85 20.21 -3.02
CA ILE A 51 4.19 19.80 -1.66
C ILE A 51 4.09 20.96 -0.67
N PRO A 52 3.86 20.71 0.63
CA PRO A 52 3.76 21.76 1.63
C PRO A 52 5.03 22.61 1.74
N LYS A 53 4.85 23.85 2.13
CA LYS A 53 5.98 24.73 2.43
C LYS A 53 6.92 24.09 3.49
N GLY A 54 8.21 24.10 3.20
CA GLY A 54 9.24 23.54 4.10
C GLY A 54 9.66 22.13 3.71
N PHE A 55 9.09 21.58 2.66
CA PHE A 55 9.54 20.32 2.04
C PHE A 55 10.30 20.56 0.74
N THR A 56 10.98 19.55 0.26
CA THR A 56 11.66 19.50 -1.04
C THR A 56 11.53 18.09 -1.60
N GLN A 57 11.60 17.96 -2.90
CA GLN A 57 11.52 16.71 -3.63
C GLN A 57 12.76 16.51 -4.50
N TYR A 58 13.12 15.27 -4.77
CA TYR A 58 14.18 14.90 -5.72
C TYR A 58 14.01 13.46 -6.17
N VAL A 59 14.44 13.18 -7.39
CA VAL A 59 14.47 11.81 -7.93
C VAL A 59 15.50 10.96 -7.20
N VAL A 60 15.13 9.75 -6.84
CA VAL A 60 16.03 8.74 -6.22
C VAL A 60 16.61 7.83 -7.29
N SER A 61 15.76 7.39 -8.20
CA SER A 61 16.08 6.55 -9.35
C SER A 61 14.91 6.62 -10.33
N ASP A 62 15.21 6.76 -11.61
CA ASP A 62 14.21 6.77 -12.67
C ASP A 62 14.48 5.64 -13.67
N GLU A 63 13.63 5.49 -14.68
CA GLU A 63 13.72 4.45 -15.70
C GLU A 63 14.99 4.54 -16.57
N THR A 64 15.74 5.65 -16.52
CA THR A 64 17.01 5.79 -17.23
C THR A 64 18.18 5.09 -16.54
N ASP A 65 18.03 4.79 -15.24
CA ASP A 65 19.08 4.14 -14.43
C ASP A 65 19.23 2.65 -14.78
N LEU A 66 18.16 2.00 -15.24
CA LEU A 66 18.15 0.58 -15.55
C LEU A 66 17.13 0.29 -16.65
N ASN A 67 17.58 -0.29 -17.75
CA ASN A 67 16.67 -0.75 -18.80
C ASN A 67 16.08 -2.11 -18.42
N ILE A 68 14.87 -2.11 -17.94
CA ILE A 68 14.13 -3.30 -17.48
C ILE A 68 13.36 -3.92 -18.63
N TYR A 69 12.79 -3.09 -19.50
CA TYR A 69 11.95 -3.51 -20.60
C TYR A 69 12.44 -2.91 -21.92
N ASP A 70 12.92 -3.77 -22.85
CA ASP A 70 13.54 -3.34 -24.12
C ASP A 70 12.51 -2.81 -25.14
N GLY A 71 11.23 -3.06 -24.94
CA GLY A 71 10.14 -2.63 -25.81
C GLY A 71 9.62 -1.22 -25.55
N GLY A 72 10.03 -0.60 -24.48
CA GLY A 72 9.56 0.70 -24.06
C GLY A 72 10.50 1.35 -23.05
N ARG A 73 10.11 2.50 -22.58
CA ARG A 73 10.80 3.22 -21.53
C ARG A 73 10.05 3.21 -20.22
N ASP A 74 8.78 2.86 -20.29
CA ASP A 74 7.88 2.85 -19.15
C ASP A 74 8.17 1.61 -18.31
N ASP A 75 9.05 1.74 -17.33
CA ASP A 75 9.43 0.68 -16.40
C ASP A 75 8.34 0.40 -15.36
N TRP A 76 7.31 1.21 -15.28
CA TRP A 76 6.12 1.09 -14.42
C TRP A 76 6.48 0.71 -13.01
N HIS A 77 7.20 1.62 -12.35
CA HIS A 77 7.56 1.48 -10.95
C HIS A 77 6.30 1.44 -10.09
N ASP A 78 6.12 0.34 -9.39
CA ASP A 78 4.97 0.15 -8.53
C ASP A 78 5.34 0.24 -7.04
N MET A 79 5.31 -0.82 -6.28
CA MET A 79 5.52 -0.77 -4.84
C MET A 79 6.99 -0.75 -4.43
N ASN A 80 7.24 -0.18 -3.24
CA ASN A 80 8.56 -0.05 -2.62
C ASN A 80 8.64 -0.78 -1.29
N THR A 81 9.79 -1.39 -1.00
CA THR A 81 10.19 -1.78 0.36
C THR A 81 11.68 -1.57 0.57
N VAL A 82 12.10 -1.37 1.81
CA VAL A 82 13.51 -1.22 2.16
C VAL A 82 13.95 -2.36 3.07
N ASN A 83 15.21 -2.77 3.01
CA ASN A 83 15.72 -3.74 3.96
C ASN A 83 15.70 -3.19 5.39
N GLU A 84 14.79 -3.67 6.23
CA GLU A 84 14.54 -3.14 7.58
C GLU A 84 15.42 -3.81 8.65
N THR A 85 16.05 -4.94 8.33
CA THR A 85 16.81 -5.71 9.30
C THR A 85 18.27 -5.90 8.88
N GLY A 86 19.12 -6.31 9.83
CA GLY A 86 20.52 -6.60 9.60
C GLY A 86 21.44 -5.37 9.66
N LYS A 87 22.72 -5.57 9.35
CA LYS A 87 23.77 -4.53 9.50
C LYS A 87 23.69 -3.39 8.49
N MET A 88 23.00 -3.63 7.39
CA MET A 88 22.83 -2.64 6.30
C MET A 88 21.37 -2.20 6.18
N ALA A 89 20.60 -2.37 7.25
CA ALA A 89 19.21 -1.93 7.27
C ALA A 89 19.08 -0.47 6.85
N GLY A 90 18.03 -0.15 6.07
CA GLY A 90 17.76 1.19 5.53
C GLY A 90 18.58 1.60 4.32
N ARG A 91 19.39 0.68 3.76
CA ARG A 91 20.29 1.04 2.65
C ARG A 91 19.76 0.64 1.28
N PHE A 92 19.05 -0.47 1.18
CA PHE A 92 18.62 -1.01 -0.11
C PHE A 92 17.11 -0.93 -0.23
N MET A 93 16.63 -0.27 -1.28
CA MET A 93 15.23 -0.21 -1.65
C MET A 93 15.00 -1.22 -2.77
N TYR A 94 13.95 -2.01 -2.64
CA TYR A 94 13.49 -2.96 -3.65
C TYR A 94 12.15 -2.49 -4.20
N ARG A 95 11.96 -2.66 -5.52
CA ARG A 95 10.80 -2.15 -6.24
C ARG A 95 10.27 -3.21 -7.17
N THR A 96 8.97 -3.34 -7.24
CA THR A 96 8.27 -4.07 -8.29
C THR A 96 8.08 -3.19 -9.53
N HIS A 97 7.87 -3.84 -10.66
CA HIS A 97 7.57 -3.20 -11.94
C HIS A 97 6.39 -3.93 -12.57
N GLU A 98 5.30 -3.22 -12.75
CA GLU A 98 4.00 -3.76 -13.16
C GLU A 98 3.94 -4.03 -14.68
N LEU A 99 4.92 -4.71 -15.21
CA LEU A 99 4.98 -5.04 -16.63
C LEU A 99 3.98 -6.16 -16.96
N ARG A 100 3.03 -5.87 -17.84
CA ARG A 100 1.93 -6.79 -18.19
C ARG A 100 2.25 -7.65 -19.41
N LEU A 101 1.89 -8.96 -19.31
CA LEU A 101 2.00 -9.88 -20.45
C LEU A 101 0.80 -9.71 -21.41
N PRO A 102 0.99 -9.88 -22.73
CA PRO A 102 2.24 -10.32 -23.41
C PRO A 102 3.15 -9.16 -23.84
N ASP A 103 2.83 -7.91 -23.53
CA ASP A 103 3.49 -6.73 -24.09
C ASP A 103 4.94 -6.60 -23.57
N SER A 104 5.20 -7.08 -22.35
CA SER A 104 6.53 -7.07 -21.73
C SER A 104 7.45 -8.22 -22.17
N LEU A 105 7.03 -9.06 -23.12
CA LEU A 105 7.89 -10.15 -23.60
C LEU A 105 9.01 -9.62 -24.53
N PRO A 106 10.21 -10.21 -24.48
CA PRO A 106 10.57 -11.44 -23.75
C PRO A 106 10.99 -11.27 -22.30
N GLU A 107 11.04 -10.07 -21.75
CA GLU A 107 11.59 -9.76 -20.44
C GLU A 107 10.66 -10.24 -19.30
N GLY A 108 9.38 -9.91 -19.36
CA GLY A 108 8.38 -10.19 -18.32
C GLY A 108 8.51 -9.30 -17.09
N GLY A 109 7.80 -9.64 -16.03
CA GLY A 109 7.80 -8.90 -14.78
C GLY A 109 9.17 -8.87 -14.09
N SER A 110 9.44 -7.80 -13.37
CA SER A 110 10.78 -7.48 -12.84
C SER A 110 10.72 -6.94 -11.42
N VAL A 111 11.79 -7.19 -10.67
CA VAL A 111 12.09 -6.56 -9.39
C VAL A 111 13.46 -5.91 -9.47
N SER A 112 13.57 -4.62 -9.17
CA SER A 112 14.82 -3.87 -9.12
C SER A 112 15.28 -3.59 -7.69
N VAL A 113 16.54 -3.14 -7.54
CA VAL A 113 17.10 -2.72 -6.26
C VAL A 113 17.94 -1.47 -6.43
N VAL A 114 17.76 -0.52 -5.51
CA VAL A 114 18.54 0.72 -5.44
C VAL A 114 19.37 0.74 -4.16
N ASP A 115 20.67 0.97 -4.27
CA ASP A 115 21.50 1.33 -3.12
C ASP A 115 21.28 2.82 -2.79
N LEU A 116 20.45 3.13 -1.82
CA LEU A 116 20.08 4.50 -1.39
C LEU A 116 21.28 5.35 -0.95
N LYS A 117 22.45 4.72 -0.72
CA LYS A 117 23.67 5.42 -0.36
C LYS A 117 24.49 5.87 -1.57
N THR A 118 24.49 5.09 -2.64
CA THR A 118 25.32 5.34 -3.84
C THR A 118 24.50 5.81 -5.03
N GLY A 119 23.19 5.53 -5.04
CA GLY A 119 22.31 5.70 -6.19
C GLY A 119 22.47 4.58 -7.25
N GLU A 120 23.24 3.54 -6.96
CA GLU A 120 23.42 2.41 -7.88
C GLU A 120 22.14 1.60 -7.96
N THR A 121 21.63 1.39 -9.17
CA THR A 121 20.42 0.60 -9.43
C THR A 121 20.80 -0.68 -10.19
N GLU A 122 20.30 -1.83 -9.78
CA GLU A 122 20.49 -3.13 -10.42
C GLU A 122 19.15 -3.87 -10.58
N LEU A 123 19.05 -4.69 -11.63
CA LEU A 123 17.99 -5.69 -11.77
C LEU A 123 18.23 -6.81 -10.76
N LEU A 124 17.30 -6.99 -9.82
CA LEU A 124 17.40 -8.01 -8.80
C LEU A 124 16.92 -9.38 -9.29
N ALA A 125 15.77 -9.40 -9.97
CA ALA A 125 15.15 -10.60 -10.51
C ALA A 125 14.20 -10.25 -11.67
N GLN A 126 14.07 -11.14 -12.65
CA GLN A 126 13.16 -11.00 -13.79
C GLN A 126 12.83 -12.38 -14.35
N ASP A 127 11.60 -12.56 -14.80
CA ASP A 127 11.16 -13.82 -15.41
C ASP A 127 10.08 -13.55 -16.47
N PRO A 128 10.17 -14.12 -17.69
CA PRO A 128 9.18 -13.92 -18.74
C PRO A 128 7.79 -14.50 -18.44
N THR A 129 7.64 -15.22 -17.36
CA THR A 129 6.34 -15.74 -16.91
C THR A 129 5.69 -14.90 -15.82
N TRP A 130 6.37 -13.88 -15.30
CA TRP A 130 5.81 -12.97 -14.32
C TRP A 130 4.98 -11.88 -15.00
N ASN A 131 3.87 -11.54 -14.39
CA ASN A 131 2.86 -10.66 -14.98
C ASN A 131 2.34 -9.67 -13.95
N ALA A 132 2.41 -8.38 -14.26
CA ALA A 132 1.93 -7.30 -13.40
C ALA A 132 2.40 -7.48 -11.95
N LEU A 133 3.67 -7.21 -11.69
CA LEU A 133 4.21 -7.30 -10.33
C LEU A 133 3.89 -6.04 -9.57
N ASP A 134 3.18 -6.21 -8.47
CA ASP A 134 2.72 -5.14 -7.60
C ASP A 134 3.28 -5.32 -6.19
N GLY A 135 2.49 -5.74 -5.22
CA GLY A 135 2.85 -5.82 -3.81
C GLY A 135 4.26 -6.31 -3.52
N ILE A 136 4.99 -5.59 -2.69
CA ILE A 136 6.34 -5.97 -2.23
C ILE A 136 6.53 -5.64 -0.75
N ARG A 137 7.10 -6.59 0.02
CA ARG A 137 7.33 -6.37 1.45
C ARG A 137 8.61 -7.03 1.93
N TRP A 138 9.41 -6.31 2.74
CA TRP A 138 10.52 -6.88 3.49
C TRP A 138 10.01 -7.73 4.65
N THR A 139 10.56 -8.94 4.83
CA THR A 139 10.17 -9.82 5.93
C THR A 139 11.07 -9.65 7.17
N PRO A 140 10.55 -9.88 8.38
CA PRO A 140 11.36 -9.85 9.60
C PRO A 140 12.52 -10.84 9.61
N TRP A 141 12.46 -11.90 8.80
CA TRP A 141 13.54 -12.91 8.66
C TRP A 141 14.53 -12.61 7.53
N GLY A 142 14.38 -11.47 6.85
CA GLY A 142 15.37 -10.93 5.92
C GLY A 142 15.28 -11.48 4.50
N THR A 143 14.08 -11.73 4.03
CA THR A 143 13.72 -12.01 2.64
C THR A 143 12.76 -10.93 2.13
N ILE A 144 12.38 -10.99 0.84
CA ILE A 144 11.43 -10.08 0.24
C ILE A 144 10.26 -10.90 -0.29
N LEU A 145 9.03 -10.53 0.04
CA LEU A 145 7.84 -11.01 -0.62
C LEU A 145 7.49 -10.05 -1.75
N PHE A 146 7.02 -10.57 -2.87
CA PHE A 146 6.42 -9.82 -3.95
C PHE A 146 5.37 -10.66 -4.68
N ALA A 147 4.45 -10.03 -5.39
CA ALA A 147 3.33 -10.77 -5.94
C ALA A 147 2.87 -10.25 -7.30
N GLU A 148 2.01 -11.03 -7.96
CA GLU A 148 1.37 -10.73 -9.24
C GLU A 148 -0.06 -10.23 -9.02
N GLU A 149 -0.39 -9.07 -9.55
CA GLU A 149 -1.74 -8.47 -9.59
C GLU A 149 -2.50 -8.99 -10.81
N VAL A 150 -2.74 -10.27 -10.87
CA VAL A 150 -3.56 -10.91 -11.90
C VAL A 150 -4.42 -12.01 -11.30
N TYR A 151 -5.54 -12.33 -11.94
CA TYR A 151 -6.40 -13.44 -11.50
C TYR A 151 -5.57 -14.73 -11.31
N GLU A 152 -5.72 -15.40 -10.14
CA GLU A 152 -4.91 -16.54 -9.70
C GLU A 152 -3.39 -16.25 -9.69
N GLY A 153 -3.00 -14.99 -9.47
CA GLY A 153 -1.62 -14.54 -9.39
C GLY A 153 -0.84 -15.24 -8.27
N ARG A 154 0.47 -15.16 -8.38
CA ARG A 154 1.41 -15.86 -7.50
C ARG A 154 2.05 -14.89 -6.52
N LEU A 155 2.29 -15.36 -5.29
CA LEU A 155 3.18 -14.70 -4.35
C LEU A 155 4.52 -15.43 -4.32
N PHE A 156 5.59 -14.66 -4.37
CA PHE A 156 6.98 -15.15 -4.38
C PHE A 156 7.77 -14.65 -3.18
N GLU A 157 8.81 -15.39 -2.83
CA GLU A 157 9.80 -14.98 -1.84
C GLU A 157 11.20 -14.96 -2.44
N ILE A 158 11.86 -13.80 -2.39
CA ILE A 158 13.27 -13.64 -2.77
C ILE A 158 14.16 -13.89 -1.56
N VAL A 159 15.02 -14.89 -1.68
CA VAL A 159 16.15 -15.11 -0.76
C VAL A 159 17.37 -14.38 -1.29
N LEU A 160 17.85 -13.39 -0.57
CA LEU A 160 18.99 -12.57 -0.99
C LEU A 160 20.35 -13.27 -0.73
N ASP A 161 21.37 -12.88 -1.50
CA ASP A 161 22.75 -13.22 -1.16
C ASP A 161 23.21 -12.39 0.05
N LYS A 162 23.50 -13.08 1.15
CA LYS A 162 23.93 -12.44 2.42
C LYS A 162 25.20 -11.59 2.30
N LYS A 163 25.97 -11.73 1.22
CA LYS A 163 27.19 -10.94 0.96
C LYS A 163 26.94 -9.74 0.06
N ASN A 164 25.89 -9.80 -0.75
CA ASN A 164 25.49 -8.74 -1.64
C ASN A 164 23.94 -8.70 -1.71
N LEU A 165 23.33 -7.78 -0.98
CA LEU A 165 21.87 -7.65 -0.92
C LEU A 165 21.25 -7.10 -2.22
N MET A 166 22.07 -6.69 -3.17
CA MET A 166 21.62 -6.37 -4.54
C MET A 166 21.56 -7.59 -5.46
N LYS A 167 21.64 -8.82 -4.91
CA LYS A 167 21.56 -10.06 -5.69
C LYS A 167 20.62 -11.07 -5.07
N ALA A 168 19.67 -11.54 -5.87
CA ALA A 168 18.85 -12.68 -5.53
C ALA A 168 19.68 -13.97 -5.57
N LYS A 169 19.54 -14.82 -4.56
CA LYS A 169 20.08 -16.16 -4.51
C LYS A 169 19.06 -17.19 -5.01
N ALA A 170 17.78 -16.96 -4.71
CA ALA A 170 16.67 -17.78 -5.15
C ALA A 170 15.39 -16.95 -5.14
N VAL A 171 14.46 -17.27 -6.03
CA VAL A 171 13.06 -16.83 -6.00
C VAL A 171 12.19 -18.06 -5.89
N ILE A 172 11.25 -18.06 -4.96
CA ILE A 172 10.49 -19.25 -4.56
C ILE A 172 9.00 -18.89 -4.60
N ASP A 173 8.23 -19.61 -5.41
CA ASP A 173 6.76 -19.52 -5.39
C ASP A 173 6.21 -20.04 -4.05
N ARG A 174 5.26 -19.30 -3.45
CA ARG A 174 4.64 -19.59 -2.16
C ARG A 174 3.13 -19.85 -2.26
N PRO A 175 2.70 -20.92 -2.95
CA PRO A 175 1.28 -21.17 -3.22
C PRO A 175 0.42 -21.37 -1.97
N ALA A 176 1.03 -21.66 -0.82
CA ALA A 176 0.29 -21.81 0.44
C ALA A 176 -0.29 -20.49 0.95
N VAL A 177 0.25 -19.34 0.53
CA VAL A 177 -0.24 -18.00 0.91
C VAL A 177 -1.51 -17.64 0.14
N GLY A 178 -1.72 -18.24 -1.03
CA GLY A 178 -2.92 -18.06 -1.86
C GLY A 178 -2.58 -17.78 -3.32
N ARG A 179 -3.55 -18.05 -4.20
CA ARG A 179 -3.61 -17.59 -5.59
C ARG A 179 -4.69 -16.52 -5.66
N LEU A 180 -4.29 -15.28 -5.81
CA LEU A 180 -5.13 -14.08 -5.73
C LEU A 180 -4.66 -13.08 -6.79
N ALA A 181 -5.46 -12.08 -7.14
CA ALA A 181 -4.92 -10.86 -7.72
C ALA A 181 -4.29 -10.08 -6.55
N HIS A 182 -3.01 -10.37 -6.30
CA HIS A 182 -2.34 -9.82 -5.15
C HIS A 182 -2.00 -8.36 -5.36
N GLU A 183 -2.32 -7.59 -4.34
CA GLU A 183 -1.90 -6.22 -4.14
C GLU A 183 -1.01 -6.14 -2.90
N GLY A 184 -1.37 -5.32 -1.92
CA GLY A 184 -0.61 -5.14 -0.70
C GLY A 184 -0.31 -6.40 0.09
N ILE A 185 0.83 -6.39 0.73
CA ILE A 185 1.35 -7.48 1.58
C ILE A 185 1.87 -6.88 2.88
N ASP A 186 1.41 -7.36 4.03
CA ASP A 186 2.03 -7.02 5.30
C ASP A 186 2.11 -8.22 6.27
N LEU A 187 2.90 -8.08 7.33
CA LEU A 187 3.19 -9.15 8.28
C LEU A 187 3.06 -8.67 9.72
N ASP A 188 2.45 -9.50 10.56
CA ASP A 188 2.44 -9.24 12.00
C ASP A 188 3.71 -9.78 12.70
N ALA A 189 3.84 -9.49 13.98
CA ALA A 189 4.99 -9.92 14.79
C ALA A 189 5.09 -11.44 14.96
N GLU A 190 4.00 -12.16 14.81
CA GLU A 190 3.92 -13.62 14.83
C GLU A 190 4.34 -14.25 13.50
N GLY A 191 4.55 -13.44 12.47
CA GLY A 191 4.94 -13.85 11.11
C GLY A 191 3.75 -14.34 10.28
N ASN A 192 2.52 -14.02 10.68
CA ASN A 192 1.38 -14.18 9.78
C ASN A 192 1.48 -13.17 8.65
N VAL A 193 1.05 -13.60 7.45
CA VAL A 193 1.04 -12.74 6.26
C VAL A 193 -0.40 -12.34 5.97
N TYR A 194 -0.62 -11.05 5.76
CA TYR A 194 -1.89 -10.49 5.35
C TYR A 194 -1.77 -10.05 3.90
N VAL A 195 -2.75 -10.46 3.09
CA VAL A 195 -2.82 -10.14 1.66
C VAL A 195 -4.25 -9.82 1.28
N VAL A 196 -4.41 -9.13 0.18
CA VAL A 196 -5.70 -8.82 -0.43
C VAL A 196 -5.80 -9.41 -1.83
N ASP A 197 -7.03 -9.46 -2.33
CA ASP A 197 -7.38 -9.88 -3.70
C ASP A 197 -8.13 -8.73 -4.36
N GLU A 198 -7.51 -8.06 -5.29
CA GLU A 198 -8.06 -6.89 -6.02
C GLU A 198 -9.20 -7.27 -6.97
N HIS A 199 -9.89 -8.32 -6.75
CA HIS A 199 -10.95 -8.77 -7.64
C HIS A 199 -12.03 -7.70 -7.83
N ARG A 200 -12.17 -7.21 -9.06
CA ARG A 200 -13.07 -6.09 -9.41
C ARG A 200 -14.56 -6.43 -9.41
N GLY A 201 -14.89 -7.71 -9.35
CA GLY A 201 -16.27 -8.20 -9.21
C GLY A 201 -17.19 -8.03 -10.42
N ARG A 202 -16.87 -7.19 -11.37
CA ARG A 202 -17.77 -6.82 -12.47
C ARG A 202 -17.58 -7.61 -13.75
N SER A 203 -16.34 -7.85 -14.13
CA SER A 203 -16.00 -8.50 -15.41
C SER A 203 -16.15 -10.01 -15.38
N SER A 204 -16.27 -10.60 -14.22
CA SER A 204 -16.25 -12.04 -13.99
C SER A 204 -17.63 -12.69 -13.86
N GLY A 205 -18.68 -11.96 -14.21
CA GLY A 205 -20.03 -12.55 -14.17
C GLY A 205 -20.61 -12.69 -12.77
N CYS A 206 -20.34 -11.73 -11.89
CA CYS A 206 -21.00 -11.63 -10.59
C CYS A 206 -22.52 -11.42 -10.66
N ASP A 207 -23.11 -11.44 -11.84
CA ASP A 207 -24.54 -11.33 -12.06
C ASP A 207 -25.32 -12.34 -11.21
N GLY A 208 -25.71 -11.90 -10.01
CA GLY A 208 -26.49 -12.69 -9.07
C GLY A 208 -25.70 -13.64 -8.17
N VAL A 209 -24.38 -13.63 -8.19
CA VAL A 209 -23.51 -14.32 -7.22
C VAL A 209 -23.05 -13.34 -6.15
N VAL A 210 -23.26 -13.65 -4.90
CA VAL A 210 -22.76 -12.92 -3.75
C VAL A 210 -21.82 -13.87 -3.00
N PRO A 211 -20.60 -13.45 -2.66
CA PRO A 211 -20.02 -12.11 -2.76
C PRO A 211 -19.42 -11.82 -4.14
N CYS A 212 -19.42 -10.54 -4.54
CA CYS A 212 -18.82 -10.02 -5.75
C CYS A 212 -17.79 -8.95 -5.38
N GLY A 213 -16.54 -9.17 -5.73
CA GLY A 213 -15.38 -8.35 -5.34
C GLY A 213 -14.33 -9.18 -4.63
N GLY A 214 -13.21 -8.58 -4.29
CA GLY A 214 -12.09 -9.22 -3.65
C GLY A 214 -12.24 -9.39 -2.14
N GLY A 215 -11.29 -10.07 -1.54
CA GLY A 215 -11.28 -10.39 -0.12
C GLY A 215 -10.00 -9.97 0.59
N ILE A 216 -10.03 -10.07 1.91
CA ILE A 216 -8.88 -9.86 2.78
C ILE A 216 -8.53 -11.20 3.42
N TYR A 217 -7.25 -11.58 3.34
CA TYR A 217 -6.80 -12.91 3.73
C TYR A 217 -5.68 -12.85 4.76
N LYS A 218 -5.61 -13.89 5.57
CA LYS A 218 -4.56 -14.09 6.56
C LYS A 218 -3.96 -15.48 6.40
N PHE A 219 -2.69 -15.57 6.09
CA PHE A 219 -1.93 -16.81 6.11
C PHE A 219 -1.22 -16.98 7.45
N VAL A 220 -1.42 -18.11 8.11
CA VAL A 220 -0.78 -18.50 9.36
C VAL A 220 0.25 -19.59 9.07
N PRO A 221 1.56 -19.29 9.08
CA PRO A 221 2.58 -20.26 8.78
C PRO A 221 2.65 -21.35 9.86
N ALA A 222 2.92 -22.58 9.46
CA ALA A 222 3.10 -23.68 10.42
C ALA A 222 4.32 -23.47 11.33
N PHE A 223 5.33 -22.75 10.86
CA PHE A 223 6.52 -22.34 11.61
C PHE A 223 6.89 -20.91 11.20
N TYR A 224 7.26 -20.09 12.17
CA TYR A 224 7.68 -18.72 11.94
C TYR A 224 8.72 -18.60 10.81
N GLY A 225 8.42 -17.77 9.81
CA GLY A 225 9.29 -17.53 8.67
C GLY A 225 9.35 -18.68 7.63
N ASP A 226 8.51 -19.68 7.74
CA ASP A 226 8.39 -20.76 6.75
C ASP A 226 7.04 -20.64 6.00
N LEU A 227 7.06 -20.05 4.84
CA LEU A 227 5.86 -19.86 3.99
C LEU A 227 5.58 -21.07 3.08
N SER A 228 6.28 -22.20 3.26
CA SER A 228 6.06 -23.41 2.47
C SER A 228 4.83 -24.21 2.94
N SER A 229 4.37 -23.96 4.17
CA SER A 229 3.23 -24.65 4.78
C SER A 229 2.56 -23.80 5.84
N GLY A 230 1.24 -23.89 5.92
CA GLY A 230 0.42 -23.11 6.85
C GLY A 230 -1.05 -23.25 6.50
N GLU A 231 -1.87 -22.39 7.07
CA GLU A 231 -3.31 -22.33 6.84
C GLU A 231 -3.71 -20.93 6.38
N LEU A 232 -4.53 -20.85 5.34
CA LEU A 232 -5.08 -19.59 4.82
C LEU A 232 -6.50 -19.41 5.33
N PHE A 233 -6.81 -18.17 5.76
CA PHE A 233 -8.12 -17.76 6.25
C PHE A 233 -8.58 -16.53 5.48
N ALA A 234 -9.91 -16.36 5.36
CA ALA A 234 -10.52 -15.17 4.80
C ALA A 234 -11.25 -14.37 5.88
N LEU A 235 -11.31 -13.05 5.72
CA LEU A 235 -12.08 -12.18 6.61
C LEU A 235 -13.57 -12.30 6.30
N LYS A 236 -14.37 -12.57 7.34
CA LYS A 236 -15.83 -12.45 7.31
C LYS A 236 -16.26 -11.35 8.25
N VAL A 237 -17.20 -10.52 7.83
CA VAL A 237 -17.72 -9.42 8.64
C VAL A 237 -19.24 -9.56 8.82
N ASN A 238 -19.68 -9.47 10.07
CA ASN A 238 -21.09 -9.47 10.42
C ASN A 238 -21.54 -8.02 10.63
N GLY A 239 -21.97 -7.38 9.56
CA GLY A 239 -22.43 -5.99 9.58
C GLY A 239 -22.82 -5.52 8.20
N ALA A 240 -23.43 -4.36 8.11
CA ALA A 240 -23.73 -3.73 6.85
C ALA A 240 -22.47 -3.06 6.27
N ASP A 241 -22.38 -3.04 4.95
CA ASP A 241 -21.31 -2.31 4.25
C ASP A 241 -19.89 -2.77 4.61
N GLY A 242 -19.73 -4.07 4.97
CA GLY A 242 -18.42 -4.64 5.31
C GLY A 242 -17.77 -4.09 6.58
N VAL A 243 -18.53 -3.45 7.47
CA VAL A 243 -18.07 -2.98 8.78
C VAL A 243 -18.87 -3.61 9.91
N GLY A 244 -18.24 -3.84 11.06
CA GLY A 244 -18.85 -4.52 12.22
C GLY A 244 -17.94 -5.58 12.79
N GLN A 245 -18.52 -6.60 13.45
CA GLN A 245 -17.74 -7.69 14.05
C GLN A 245 -17.21 -8.62 12.97
N GLY A 246 -15.89 -8.71 12.87
CA GLY A 246 -15.18 -9.63 11.98
C GLY A 246 -14.81 -10.95 12.64
N GLU A 247 -14.47 -11.92 11.82
CA GLU A 247 -13.86 -13.20 12.19
C GLU A 247 -13.03 -13.75 11.03
N TRP A 248 -11.93 -14.44 11.32
CA TRP A 248 -11.19 -15.21 10.31
C TRP A 248 -11.86 -16.55 10.12
N VAL A 249 -12.31 -16.86 8.89
CA VAL A 249 -12.98 -18.10 8.52
C VAL A 249 -12.08 -18.99 7.66
N GLY A 250 -12.15 -20.29 7.89
CA GLY A 250 -11.31 -21.25 7.18
C GLY A 250 -10.90 -22.43 8.07
N PRO A 251 -9.79 -23.15 7.74
CA PRO A 251 -8.88 -22.85 6.63
C PRO A 251 -9.54 -23.06 5.26
N ILE A 252 -9.13 -22.22 4.30
CA ILE A 252 -9.60 -22.25 2.92
C ILE A 252 -8.55 -22.88 1.99
N ASP A 253 -8.96 -23.29 0.78
CA ASP A 253 -8.03 -23.81 -0.23
C ASP A 253 -7.22 -22.66 -0.82
N PRO A 254 -5.90 -22.60 -0.64
CA PRO A 254 -5.09 -21.50 -1.14
C PRO A 254 -4.99 -21.46 -2.68
N LEU A 255 -5.24 -22.57 -3.37
CA LEU A 255 -5.22 -22.61 -4.84
C LEU A 255 -6.54 -22.17 -5.47
N GLN A 256 -7.58 -21.98 -4.67
CA GLN A 256 -8.91 -21.49 -5.04
C GLN A 256 -9.39 -20.53 -3.94
N ALA A 257 -8.53 -19.56 -3.58
CA ALA A 257 -8.72 -18.78 -2.36
C ALA A 257 -10.02 -17.96 -2.39
N TRP A 258 -10.35 -17.33 -3.52
CA TRP A 258 -11.56 -16.54 -3.68
C TRP A 258 -12.84 -17.39 -3.59
N GLU A 259 -12.91 -18.50 -4.35
CA GLU A 259 -14.07 -19.40 -4.36
C GLU A 259 -14.25 -20.06 -2.99
N SER A 260 -13.15 -20.59 -2.42
CA SER A 260 -13.18 -21.24 -1.12
C SER A 260 -13.52 -20.25 0.00
N GLY A 261 -12.98 -19.03 -0.03
CA GLY A 261 -13.35 -17.98 0.90
C GLY A 261 -14.83 -17.63 0.83
N SER A 262 -15.37 -17.54 -0.38
CA SER A 262 -16.80 -17.29 -0.62
C SER A 262 -17.70 -18.38 -0.02
N GLU A 263 -17.31 -19.66 -0.10
CA GLU A 263 -18.03 -20.77 0.52
C GLU A 263 -18.11 -20.65 2.05
N PHE A 264 -17.10 -20.07 2.69
CA PHE A 264 -17.07 -19.78 4.13
C PHE A 264 -17.80 -18.48 4.48
N GLY A 265 -18.27 -17.72 3.48
CA GLY A 265 -18.97 -16.45 3.65
C GLY A 265 -18.02 -15.28 3.93
N ALA A 266 -16.85 -15.29 3.33
CA ALA A 266 -15.92 -14.17 3.36
C ALA A 266 -16.59 -12.86 2.92
N GLN A 267 -16.18 -11.76 3.53
CA GLN A 267 -16.62 -10.43 3.14
C GLN A 267 -15.97 -10.05 1.81
N SER A 268 -16.77 -9.53 0.92
CA SER A 268 -16.33 -9.02 -0.38
C SER A 268 -16.24 -7.51 -0.35
N TYR A 269 -15.15 -6.96 -0.87
CA TYR A 269 -14.93 -5.53 -1.07
C TYR A 269 -14.65 -5.27 -2.55
N GLN A 270 -14.90 -4.03 -2.99
CA GLN A 270 -14.62 -3.62 -4.36
C GLN A 270 -13.18 -3.13 -4.44
N ARG A 271 -12.30 -3.90 -5.10
CA ARG A 271 -10.88 -3.60 -5.22
C ARG A 271 -10.24 -3.29 -3.85
N PRO A 272 -10.03 -4.28 -2.98
CA PRO A 272 -9.10 -4.09 -1.87
C PRO A 272 -7.69 -4.08 -2.42
N GLU A 273 -6.99 -2.97 -2.22
CA GLU A 273 -5.67 -2.69 -2.78
C GLU A 273 -4.57 -3.00 -1.76
N ASP A 274 -4.21 -2.08 -0.91
CA ASP A 274 -3.08 -2.27 0.01
C ASP A 274 -3.49 -2.56 1.45
N VAL A 275 -2.55 -3.13 2.20
CA VAL A 275 -2.66 -3.42 3.63
C VAL A 275 -1.45 -2.91 4.39
N GLU A 276 -1.69 -2.25 5.52
CA GLU A 276 -0.64 -1.79 6.43
C GLU A 276 -1.00 -2.07 7.88
N ILE A 277 -0.10 -2.70 8.65
CA ILE A 277 -0.29 -2.99 10.07
C ILE A 277 0.43 -1.93 10.89
N ILE A 278 -0.32 -1.13 11.63
CA ILE A 278 0.22 -0.17 12.59
C ILE A 278 -0.20 -0.59 14.00
N GLY A 279 0.74 -1.06 14.79
CA GLY A 279 0.46 -1.63 16.10
C GLY A 279 -0.44 -2.88 16.01
N ASP A 280 -1.62 -2.82 16.62
CA ASP A 280 -2.60 -3.93 16.62
C ASP A 280 -3.74 -3.71 15.60
N THR A 281 -3.57 -2.80 14.64
CA THR A 281 -4.59 -2.47 13.65
C THR A 281 -4.10 -2.77 12.24
N LEU A 282 -4.87 -3.55 11.49
CA LEU A 282 -4.70 -3.74 10.05
C LEU A 282 -5.57 -2.71 9.32
N TYR A 283 -4.94 -1.82 8.57
CA TYR A 283 -5.60 -0.89 7.65
C TYR A 283 -5.65 -1.52 6.27
N VAL A 284 -6.76 -1.31 5.56
CA VAL A 284 -6.94 -1.82 4.20
C VAL A 284 -7.52 -0.72 3.32
N ALA A 285 -6.84 -0.42 2.22
CA ALA A 285 -7.35 0.43 1.17
C ALA A 285 -8.43 -0.30 0.38
N ILE A 286 -9.56 0.35 0.15
CA ILE A 286 -10.68 -0.15 -0.67
C ILE A 286 -10.96 0.93 -1.69
N THR A 287 -10.61 0.71 -2.93
CA THR A 287 -10.77 1.70 -4.00
C THR A 287 -12.23 1.96 -4.35
N GLU A 288 -13.12 0.99 -4.14
CA GLU A 288 -14.57 1.11 -4.37
C GLU A 288 -14.92 1.81 -5.70
N GLY A 289 -14.34 1.32 -6.79
CA GLY A 289 -14.67 1.81 -8.13
C GLY A 289 -16.17 1.80 -8.38
N PRO A 290 -16.66 2.51 -9.41
CA PRO A 290 -18.07 2.79 -9.59
C PRO A 290 -18.90 1.50 -9.54
N ARG A 291 -19.65 1.32 -8.46
CA ARG A 291 -20.75 0.33 -8.42
C ARG A 291 -21.79 0.82 -9.43
N ASP A 292 -21.90 0.14 -10.56
CA ASP A 292 -22.89 0.45 -11.58
C ASP A 292 -22.89 1.96 -11.97
N VAL A 293 -21.84 2.41 -12.60
CA VAL A 293 -21.91 3.65 -13.36
C VAL A 293 -23.07 3.48 -14.31
N ALA A 294 -24.16 4.21 -14.05
CA ALA A 294 -25.29 4.20 -14.92
C ALA A 294 -24.78 4.58 -16.31
N THR A 295 -24.99 3.70 -17.27
CA THR A 295 -24.79 4.05 -18.65
C THR A 295 -25.89 5.05 -19.00
N ASP A 296 -25.53 6.23 -19.48
CA ASP A 296 -26.51 7.13 -20.08
C ASP A 296 -27.28 6.34 -21.15
N PRO A 297 -28.61 6.15 -20.99
CA PRO A 297 -29.37 5.33 -21.90
C PRO A 297 -29.41 5.91 -23.32
N ASP A 298 -29.13 7.19 -23.51
CA ASP A 298 -29.18 7.88 -24.79
C ASP A 298 -27.84 7.86 -25.54
N THR A 299 -26.71 7.87 -24.81
CA THR A 299 -25.36 7.92 -25.41
C THR A 299 -24.59 6.61 -25.25
N GLY A 300 -24.97 5.75 -24.32
CA GLY A 300 -24.19 4.55 -23.96
C GLY A 300 -22.88 4.88 -23.25
N GLU A 301 -22.63 6.13 -22.89
CA GLU A 301 -21.47 6.56 -22.12
C GLU A 301 -21.72 6.36 -20.62
N LEU A 302 -20.65 6.16 -19.88
CA LEU A 302 -20.70 6.05 -18.43
C LEU A 302 -21.01 7.40 -17.82
N ASP A 303 -22.03 7.48 -16.97
CA ASP A 303 -22.40 8.71 -16.26
C ASP A 303 -21.51 8.85 -15.01
N PHE A 304 -20.44 9.59 -15.15
CA PHE A 304 -19.49 9.89 -14.08
C PHE A 304 -19.97 10.97 -13.11
N THR A 305 -21.18 11.47 -13.25
CA THR A 305 -21.76 12.47 -12.32
C THR A 305 -22.47 11.83 -11.13
N SER A 306 -22.58 10.50 -11.11
CA SER A 306 -23.12 9.80 -9.96
C SER A 306 -22.07 9.71 -8.85
N GLU A 307 -22.45 10.01 -7.61
CA GLU A 307 -21.69 10.09 -6.36
C GLU A 307 -20.96 8.76 -5.94
N LEU A 308 -20.38 8.00 -6.88
CA LEU A 308 -20.04 6.59 -6.68
C LEU A 308 -18.54 6.28 -6.77
N TYR A 309 -17.69 7.30 -6.83
CA TYR A 309 -16.24 7.19 -6.80
C TYR A 309 -15.74 7.49 -5.38
N GLU A 310 -16.10 6.66 -4.43
CA GLU A 310 -15.68 6.89 -3.06
C GLU A 310 -14.86 5.71 -2.57
N GLY A 311 -13.55 5.79 -2.77
CA GLY A 311 -12.61 4.96 -2.03
C GLY A 311 -12.73 5.19 -0.54
N ARG A 312 -12.32 4.20 0.26
CA ARG A 312 -12.24 4.32 1.71
C ARG A 312 -11.11 3.48 2.28
N VAL A 313 -10.69 3.81 3.49
CA VAL A 313 -9.83 2.93 4.28
C VAL A 313 -10.63 2.34 5.42
N ILE A 314 -10.61 1.02 5.56
CA ILE A 314 -11.14 0.33 6.73
C ILE A 314 -10.01 0.01 7.71
N ALA A 315 -10.34 -0.06 9.00
CA ALA A 315 -9.44 -0.47 10.07
C ALA A 315 -10.01 -1.71 10.76
N ILE A 316 -9.18 -2.72 10.93
CA ILE A 316 -9.49 -3.99 11.60
C ILE A 316 -8.64 -4.06 12.87
N ASP A 317 -9.25 -3.92 14.03
CA ASP A 317 -8.58 -4.18 15.31
C ASP A 317 -8.31 -5.69 15.44
N LEU A 318 -7.06 -6.08 15.36
CA LEU A 318 -6.64 -7.49 15.35
C LEU A 318 -6.90 -8.23 16.67
N ASN A 319 -7.10 -7.50 17.78
CA ASN A 319 -7.43 -8.08 19.08
C ASN A 319 -8.92 -8.36 19.25
N THR A 320 -9.76 -7.43 18.79
CA THR A 320 -11.22 -7.51 18.95
C THR A 320 -11.93 -7.96 17.70
N MET A 321 -11.25 -7.93 16.57
CA MET A 321 -11.79 -8.18 15.22
C MET A 321 -12.92 -7.20 14.84
N MET A 322 -12.94 -6.00 15.45
CA MET A 322 -13.88 -4.95 15.03
C MET A 322 -13.38 -4.27 13.76
N VAL A 323 -14.23 -4.22 12.75
CA VAL A 323 -13.98 -3.54 11.47
C VAL A 323 -14.73 -2.22 11.44
N THR A 324 -14.03 -1.12 11.15
CA THR A 324 -14.61 0.23 11.11
C THR A 324 -14.17 0.97 9.86
N ASN A 325 -14.91 2.01 9.44
CA ASN A 325 -14.42 2.96 8.44
C ASN A 325 -13.43 3.92 9.14
N PHE A 326 -12.16 3.85 8.77
CA PHE A 326 -11.12 4.72 9.32
C PHE A 326 -11.03 6.05 8.57
N VAL A 327 -10.99 6.00 7.24
CA VAL A 327 -11.17 7.17 6.36
C VAL A 327 -12.33 6.89 5.41
N LYS A 328 -13.26 7.82 5.35
CA LYS A 328 -14.42 7.70 4.45
C LYS A 328 -14.87 9.08 3.99
N PRO A 329 -15.00 9.31 2.67
CA PRO A 329 -15.58 10.52 2.10
C PRO A 329 -16.94 10.86 2.71
N GLY A 330 -17.19 12.15 2.94
CA GLY A 330 -18.41 12.64 3.57
C GLY A 330 -18.53 12.38 5.08
N VAL A 331 -17.54 11.65 5.69
CA VAL A 331 -17.49 11.40 7.14
C VAL A 331 -16.36 12.21 7.78
N ASN A 332 -15.13 12.00 7.36
CA ASN A 332 -13.95 12.66 7.94
C ASN A 332 -12.94 13.16 6.89
N VAL A 333 -13.28 13.02 5.61
CA VAL A 333 -12.56 13.58 4.48
C VAL A 333 -13.58 14.10 3.45
N PRO A 334 -13.27 15.16 2.67
CA PRO A 334 -14.18 15.64 1.64
C PRO A 334 -14.47 14.58 0.58
N VAL A 335 -15.67 14.63 0.02
CA VAL A 335 -16.01 13.90 -1.22
C VAL A 335 -15.44 14.68 -2.39
N GLU A 336 -14.80 14.01 -3.33
CA GLU A 336 -14.39 14.63 -4.59
C GLU A 336 -15.61 14.91 -5.47
N ILE A 337 -15.66 16.08 -6.08
CA ILE A 337 -16.76 16.47 -6.97
C ILE A 337 -16.20 16.94 -8.30
N GLY A 338 -16.55 16.24 -9.37
CA GLY A 338 -16.09 16.54 -10.73
C GLY A 338 -14.66 16.03 -10.97
N ARG A 339 -14.02 16.60 -11.96
CA ARG A 339 -12.61 16.32 -12.30
C ARG A 339 -11.79 17.60 -12.25
N PRO A 340 -10.50 17.55 -11.97
CA PRO A 340 -9.62 18.71 -12.04
C PRO A 340 -9.72 19.40 -13.41
N GLY A 341 -9.98 20.72 -13.38
CA GLY A 341 -10.19 21.52 -14.58
C GLY A 341 -11.66 21.72 -14.96
N ASP A 342 -12.60 20.99 -14.40
CA ASP A 342 -14.03 21.19 -14.58
C ASP A 342 -14.53 22.41 -13.79
N GLU A 343 -15.55 23.10 -14.32
CA GLU A 343 -16.23 24.16 -13.55
C GLU A 343 -16.94 23.55 -12.34
N GLY A 344 -16.49 23.91 -11.14
CA GLY A 344 -17.07 23.44 -9.87
C GLY A 344 -16.34 22.24 -9.28
N PHE A 345 -15.19 21.85 -9.81
CA PHE A 345 -14.33 20.84 -9.19
C PHE A 345 -14.06 21.16 -7.72
N GLN A 346 -14.14 20.17 -6.90
CA GLN A 346 -13.79 20.23 -5.48
C GLN A 346 -12.88 19.05 -5.14
N THR A 347 -11.69 19.36 -4.65
CA THR A 347 -10.75 18.36 -4.11
C THR A 347 -11.43 17.51 -3.05
N GLY A 348 -11.30 16.22 -3.17
CA GLY A 348 -11.81 15.22 -2.24
C GLY A 348 -10.89 14.01 -2.16
N PHE A 349 -11.33 12.99 -1.46
CA PHE A 349 -10.64 11.72 -1.33
C PHE A 349 -11.31 10.71 -2.24
N ASP A 350 -10.55 10.08 -3.12
CA ASP A 350 -11.04 9.11 -4.10
C ASP A 350 -9.98 8.05 -4.40
N SER A 351 -10.38 6.89 -4.87
CA SER A 351 -9.53 5.84 -5.46
C SER A 351 -8.26 5.57 -4.66
N VAL A 352 -8.38 5.41 -3.32
CA VAL A 352 -7.23 5.11 -2.47
C VAL A 352 -6.62 3.76 -2.84
N ASP A 353 -5.31 3.75 -2.96
CA ASP A 353 -4.54 2.59 -3.38
C ASP A 353 -3.50 2.20 -2.30
N ASN A 354 -2.28 2.71 -2.33
CA ASN A 354 -1.24 2.26 -1.43
C ASN A 354 -1.24 2.97 -0.07
N LEU A 355 -0.77 2.26 0.96
CA LEU A 355 -0.71 2.67 2.35
C LEU A 355 0.71 2.63 2.89
N ALA A 356 1.01 3.47 3.89
CA ALA A 356 2.25 3.39 4.65
C ALA A 356 2.09 3.91 6.07
N GLU A 357 2.90 3.42 7.02
CA GLU A 357 3.03 4.00 8.36
C GLU A 357 3.92 5.24 8.34
N ALA A 358 3.40 6.38 8.77
CA ALA A 358 4.20 7.57 9.02
C ALA A 358 5.01 7.43 10.31
N PRO A 359 6.13 8.18 10.47
CA PRO A 359 7.01 8.07 11.64
C PRO A 359 6.34 8.36 13.00
N ASN A 360 5.18 8.99 13.00
CA ASN A 360 4.38 9.28 14.20
C ASN A 360 3.21 8.31 14.41
N GLY A 361 3.13 7.24 13.62
CA GLY A 361 2.06 6.24 13.66
C GLY A 361 0.77 6.66 12.95
N ASP A 362 0.75 7.79 12.24
CA ASP A 362 -0.36 8.15 11.35
C ASP A 362 -0.32 7.29 10.09
N LEU A 363 -1.49 7.05 9.48
CA LEU A 363 -1.57 6.37 8.19
C LEU A 363 -1.34 7.37 7.07
N VAL A 364 -0.52 7.00 6.09
CA VAL A 364 -0.36 7.71 4.83
C VAL A 364 -1.03 6.91 3.73
N MET A 365 -1.71 7.60 2.83
CA MET A 365 -2.49 7.03 1.74
C MET A 365 -2.14 7.76 0.46
N ILE A 366 -2.09 7.06 -0.65
CA ILE A 366 -1.97 7.63 -1.99
C ILE A 366 -3.14 7.16 -2.85
N GLU A 367 -3.53 7.95 -3.82
CA GLU A 367 -4.66 7.68 -4.72
C GLU A 367 -4.19 7.22 -6.10
N ASP A 368 -4.86 6.21 -6.66
CA ASP A 368 -4.76 5.77 -8.05
C ASP A 368 -5.76 6.56 -8.90
N ASN A 369 -5.45 7.81 -9.16
CA ASN A 369 -6.23 8.67 -10.06
C ASN A 369 -5.38 9.85 -10.57
N VAL A 370 -5.97 10.70 -11.39
CA VAL A 370 -5.33 11.92 -11.88
C VAL A 370 -6.16 13.13 -11.46
N PRO A 371 -5.62 14.00 -10.58
CA PRO A 371 -4.29 13.96 -9.98
C PRO A 371 -4.23 12.96 -8.84
N SER A 372 -3.11 12.26 -8.68
CA SER A 372 -2.87 11.41 -7.53
C SER A 372 -2.51 12.23 -6.30
N ASP A 373 -3.27 12.09 -5.26
CA ASP A 373 -3.14 12.84 -4.01
C ASP A 373 -2.56 11.98 -2.88
N ILE A 374 -1.74 12.60 -2.03
CA ILE A 374 -1.19 11.95 -0.82
C ILE A 374 -1.88 12.54 0.41
N TRP A 375 -2.51 11.68 1.20
CA TRP A 375 -3.23 12.04 2.41
C TRP A 375 -2.58 11.45 3.67
N PHE A 376 -2.71 12.16 4.78
CA PHE A 376 -2.31 11.70 6.11
C PHE A 376 -3.52 11.63 7.03
N ALA A 377 -3.78 10.48 7.61
CA ALA A 377 -4.86 10.26 8.56
C ALA A 377 -4.27 9.98 9.95
N SER A 378 -4.66 10.79 10.94
CA SER A 378 -4.22 10.61 12.32
C SER A 378 -4.67 9.25 12.87
N HIS A 379 -3.77 8.54 13.56
CA HIS A 379 -4.06 7.31 14.28
C HIS A 379 -5.09 7.50 15.43
N LYS A 380 -5.34 8.76 15.84
CA LYS A 380 -6.37 9.08 16.86
C LYS A 380 -7.75 8.98 16.24
N THR A 381 -8.60 8.14 16.82
CA THR A 381 -9.97 7.90 16.32
C THR A 381 -11.03 8.54 17.20
N ASN A 382 -12.21 8.78 16.61
CA ASN A 382 -13.42 9.11 17.34
C ASN A 382 -14.09 7.84 17.92
N GLU A 383 -15.24 7.98 18.53
CA GLU A 383 -15.99 6.86 19.15
C GLU A 383 -16.50 5.81 18.15
N PHE A 384 -16.50 6.13 16.84
CA PHE A 384 -16.93 5.24 15.75
C PHE A 384 -15.77 4.58 15.03
N GLY A 385 -14.51 4.82 15.45
CA GLY A 385 -13.32 4.27 14.84
C GLY A 385 -12.75 5.08 13.67
N ALA A 386 -13.40 6.18 13.27
CA ALA A 386 -12.90 7.04 12.20
C ALA A 386 -11.77 7.95 12.69
N SER A 387 -10.75 8.18 11.82
CA SER A 387 -9.69 9.14 12.11
C SER A 387 -10.24 10.52 12.42
N LYS A 388 -9.74 11.15 13.50
CA LYS A 388 -10.15 12.51 13.88
C LYS A 388 -9.67 13.60 12.95
N LYS A 389 -8.64 13.31 12.15
CA LYS A 389 -8.02 14.31 11.29
C LYS A 389 -7.40 13.67 10.07
N VAL A 390 -7.87 14.05 8.90
CA VAL A 390 -7.31 13.70 7.60
C VAL A 390 -6.84 14.97 6.91
N LYS A 391 -5.67 14.94 6.27
CA LYS A 391 -5.04 16.11 5.66
C LYS A 391 -4.43 15.77 4.32
N LEU A 392 -4.67 16.60 3.32
CA LEU A 392 -4.00 16.56 2.04
C LEU A 392 -2.54 17.04 2.20
N PHE A 393 -1.60 16.16 1.86
CA PHE A 393 -0.16 16.45 1.97
C PHE A 393 0.42 16.90 0.65
N ALA A 394 0.24 16.12 -0.41
CA ALA A 394 0.84 16.42 -1.71
C ALA A 394 -0.11 16.02 -2.83
N SER A 395 0.13 16.54 -4.03
CA SER A 395 -0.63 16.22 -5.23
C SER A 395 0.30 16.13 -6.44
N LEU A 396 0.15 15.09 -7.24
CA LEU A 396 0.93 14.84 -8.45
C LEU A 396 0.41 15.72 -9.58
N THR A 397 1.29 16.45 -10.26
CA THR A 397 0.91 17.36 -11.34
C THR A 397 0.92 16.70 -12.72
N ASP A 398 1.46 15.50 -12.84
CA ASP A 398 1.55 14.77 -14.11
C ASP A 398 0.15 14.37 -14.61
N PRO A 399 -0.24 14.78 -15.84
CA PRO A 399 -1.59 14.56 -16.32
C PRO A 399 -1.90 13.14 -16.78
N GLY A 400 -0.91 12.26 -16.80
CA GLY A 400 -1.05 10.87 -17.23
C GLY A 400 -0.68 9.85 -16.19
N ALA A 401 0.00 10.30 -15.11
CA ALA A 401 0.59 9.43 -14.13
C ALA A 401 -0.29 9.24 -12.89
N GLU A 402 -0.09 8.12 -12.27
CA GLU A 402 -0.49 7.84 -10.91
C GLU A 402 0.71 7.81 -9.97
N GLY A 403 0.47 8.04 -8.69
CA GLY A 403 1.46 7.86 -7.65
C GLY A 403 1.28 6.50 -6.99
N THR A 404 2.37 5.74 -6.84
CA THR A 404 2.34 4.41 -6.25
C THR A 404 3.45 4.25 -5.21
N GLY A 405 3.56 3.08 -4.59
CA GLY A 405 4.71 2.65 -3.81
C GLY A 405 5.11 3.56 -2.67
N ILE A 406 4.14 4.18 -2.02
CA ILE A 406 4.39 5.10 -0.91
C ILE A 406 5.07 4.37 0.25
N TYR A 407 6.17 4.92 0.80
CA TYR A 407 6.94 4.22 1.81
C TYR A 407 7.75 5.14 2.71
N PHE A 408 7.70 4.91 4.03
CA PHE A 408 8.64 5.49 5.00
C PHE A 408 9.63 4.44 5.48
N SER A 409 10.92 4.71 5.32
CA SER A 409 11.90 3.84 5.97
C SER A 409 11.88 4.03 7.48
N PRO A 410 11.73 2.97 8.28
CA PRO A 410 11.81 3.08 9.74
C PRO A 410 13.17 3.56 10.23
N LEU A 411 14.19 3.53 9.36
CA LEU A 411 15.55 3.94 9.66
C LEU A 411 15.91 5.35 9.14
N ASP A 412 15.10 5.92 8.25
CA ASP A 412 15.21 7.33 7.82
C ASP A 412 13.81 7.98 7.79
N PRO A 413 13.22 8.26 8.94
CA PRO A 413 11.86 8.80 9.05
C PRO A 413 11.71 10.23 8.49
N SER A 414 12.80 10.84 8.03
CA SER A 414 12.78 12.17 7.41
C SER A 414 12.38 12.15 5.94
N LYS A 415 12.23 10.96 5.34
CA LYS A 415 11.95 10.79 3.91
C LYS A 415 10.72 9.96 3.68
N LEU A 416 9.83 10.50 2.87
CA LEU A 416 8.76 9.80 2.21
C LEU A 416 9.24 9.44 0.80
N TYR A 417 9.22 8.19 0.45
CA TYR A 417 9.42 7.70 -0.91
C TYR A 417 8.08 7.47 -1.58
N VAL A 418 8.01 7.73 -2.87
CA VAL A 418 6.83 7.56 -3.69
C VAL A 418 7.26 7.34 -5.13
N ASN A 419 6.58 6.49 -5.86
CA ASN A 419 6.81 6.29 -7.28
C ASN A 419 5.87 7.17 -8.10
N ILE A 420 6.28 7.43 -9.33
CA ILE A 420 5.45 7.93 -10.42
C ILE A 420 5.42 6.81 -11.45
N GLN A 421 4.23 6.39 -11.82
CA GLN A 421 3.96 5.35 -12.80
C GLN A 421 3.10 5.94 -13.93
N HIS A 422 3.31 5.51 -15.16
CA HIS A 422 2.61 6.01 -16.36
C HIS A 422 2.80 7.50 -16.65
N SER A 423 4.00 8.04 -16.37
CA SER A 423 4.29 9.46 -16.61
C SER A 423 4.03 9.90 -18.05
N ALA A 424 3.42 11.07 -18.19
CA ALA A 424 3.28 11.70 -19.51
C ALA A 424 4.60 12.28 -20.06
N ALA A 425 5.66 12.34 -19.24
CA ALA A 425 6.98 12.76 -19.68
C ALA A 425 7.78 11.58 -20.25
N ASP A 426 8.59 11.80 -21.28
CA ASP A 426 9.60 10.84 -21.67
C ASP A 426 10.56 10.59 -20.49
N ASP A 427 10.84 9.33 -20.16
CA ASP A 427 11.70 8.92 -19.06
C ASP A 427 11.23 9.47 -17.68
N GLY A 428 9.91 9.57 -17.45
CA GLY A 428 9.32 10.19 -16.26
C GLY A 428 8.93 9.25 -15.13
N ASP A 429 8.86 7.95 -15.40
CA ASP A 429 8.60 6.95 -14.38
C ASP A 429 9.79 6.82 -13.41
N GLY A 430 9.52 6.67 -12.13
CA GLY A 430 10.61 6.55 -11.18
C GLY A 430 10.21 6.78 -9.72
N THR A 431 11.19 6.57 -8.86
CA THR A 431 11.04 6.76 -7.41
C THR A 431 11.52 8.15 -7.02
N TRP A 432 10.68 8.89 -6.34
CA TRP A 432 10.94 10.20 -5.77
C TRP A 432 11.05 10.14 -4.25
N ALA A 433 11.79 11.09 -3.68
CA ALA A 433 11.82 11.33 -2.25
C ALA A 433 11.31 12.71 -1.94
N ILE A 434 10.34 12.80 -1.03
CA ILE A 434 9.86 14.06 -0.45
C ILE A 434 10.43 14.16 0.97
N THR A 435 11.16 15.21 1.27
CA THR A 435 11.84 15.36 2.55
C THR A 435 11.73 16.76 3.11
N ARG A 436 11.77 16.89 4.42
CA ARG A 436 11.72 18.19 5.08
C ARG A 436 13.03 18.95 4.91
N LYS A 437 12.96 20.23 4.56
CA LYS A 437 14.12 21.12 4.48
C LYS A 437 14.76 21.27 5.88
N ARG A 438 16.04 20.97 6.01
CA ARG A 438 16.77 21.17 7.27
C ARG A 438 16.74 22.67 7.65
N GLY A 439 16.30 22.98 8.88
CA GLY A 439 16.30 24.34 9.43
C GLY A 439 14.96 25.09 9.35
N HIS A 440 13.92 24.52 8.78
CA HIS A 440 12.56 25.06 8.86
C HIS A 440 11.74 24.29 9.90
N TYR A 441 12.01 24.51 11.18
CA TYR A 441 11.03 24.26 12.23
C TYR A 441 9.97 25.35 12.13
N VAL A 442 8.81 25.03 11.62
CA VAL A 442 7.62 25.83 11.86
C VAL A 442 6.93 25.16 13.04
N ASP A 443 7.11 25.74 14.22
CA ASP A 443 6.34 25.40 15.40
C ASP A 443 4.90 25.77 15.12
N TYR A 444 4.09 24.79 14.75
CA TYR A 444 2.63 24.92 14.67
C TYR A 444 2.04 24.38 15.98
N ASP A 445 2.57 24.87 17.11
CA ASP A 445 1.94 24.66 18.39
C ASP A 445 0.58 25.39 18.44
N GLU A 446 -0.43 24.59 18.78
CA GLU A 446 -1.57 24.95 19.65
C GLU A 446 -2.10 26.40 19.52
N ALA A 447 -2.51 26.79 18.33
CA ALA A 447 -3.34 27.98 18.20
C ALA A 447 -4.77 27.53 17.85
N SER A 448 -5.64 27.62 18.88
CA SER A 448 -7.08 27.60 18.82
C SER A 448 -7.83 26.25 18.90
N ASP A 449 -7.72 25.58 20.06
CA ASP A 449 -8.86 24.89 20.68
C ASP A 449 -9.44 25.70 21.86
N GLU A 450 -9.39 27.02 21.79
CA GLU A 450 -10.16 27.90 22.66
C GLU A 450 -11.07 28.74 21.78
N ASP A 451 -12.33 28.45 21.81
CA ASP A 451 -13.52 29.29 21.66
C ASP A 451 -14.62 28.61 20.85
N GLU A 452 -15.37 27.73 21.51
CA GLU A 452 -16.80 27.54 21.31
C GLU A 452 -17.41 26.80 22.51
N GLU A 453 -17.27 27.38 23.72
CA GLU A 453 -18.27 27.23 24.76
C GLU A 453 -18.90 28.60 25.00
N ASP A 454 -20.24 28.61 25.03
CA ASP A 454 -21.18 29.69 25.39
C ASP A 454 -21.65 30.62 24.23
N ASN A 455 -22.76 30.20 23.60
CA ASN A 455 -24.06 30.89 23.67
C ASN A 455 -25.18 30.07 23.02
#